data_8e21b0bfce46e8c59acab093d7c35ab2
#
_entry.id   8e21b0bfce46e8c59acab093d7c35ab2
#
_cell.length_a   1.000
_cell.length_b   1.000
_cell.length_c   1.000
_cell.angle_alpha   90.00
_cell.angle_beta   90.00
_cell.angle_gamma   90.00
#
_symmetry.space_group_name_H-M   'P 1'
#
loop_
_entity.id
_entity.type
_entity.pdbx_description
1 polymer ?
#
loop_
_entity_poly.entity_id
_entity_poly.type
_entity_poly.pdbx_seq_one_letter_code
_entity_poly.pdbx_strand_id
1 'polypeptide(L)'
;MKFLVAVDGSDASHRALDYARELAEAADASLTIVHSVDPTVYAESSPEPVSDLAEADRLYVAERVEESERRGAEILDGARGRVTDGGVDVSTSLLYGDPVVAVSDFAEENGFDAIIVGHHGVSARTEAAFGSVAKGLVSRARVPVTVVR
;
A
#
# COMPACT_ATOMS: atom_id res chain seq x y z
N MET A 1 -5.20 -18.63 -8.91
CA MET A 1 -4.09 -17.75 -8.48
C MET A 1 -4.65 -16.49 -7.84
N LYS A 2 -3.88 -15.92 -6.94
CA LYS A 2 -4.24 -14.69 -6.21
C LYS A 2 -3.09 -13.70 -6.31
N PHE A 3 -3.34 -12.52 -6.82
CA PHE A 3 -2.35 -11.45 -6.93
C PHE A 3 -2.65 -10.32 -5.96
N LEU A 4 -1.61 -9.74 -5.38
CA LEU A 4 -1.67 -8.60 -4.48
C LEU A 4 -1.01 -7.40 -5.15
N VAL A 5 -1.67 -6.24 -5.17
CA VAL A 5 -1.06 -5.00 -5.64
C VAL A 5 -1.10 -3.95 -4.54
N ALA A 6 0.06 -3.38 -4.26
CA ALA A 6 0.19 -2.30 -3.28
C ALA A 6 0.12 -0.93 -3.97
N VAL A 7 -0.77 -0.07 -3.50
CA VAL A 7 -1.03 1.25 -4.08
C VAL A 7 -0.86 2.37 -3.05
N ASP A 8 -0.41 3.53 -3.49
CA ASP A 8 -0.25 4.72 -2.67
C ASP A 8 -0.84 6.00 -3.31
N GLY A 9 -1.56 5.85 -4.42
CA GLY A 9 -2.14 6.95 -5.18
C GLY A 9 -1.18 7.63 -6.15
N SER A 10 0.09 7.21 -6.23
CA SER A 10 1.06 7.72 -7.20
C SER A 10 0.80 7.21 -8.62
N ASP A 11 1.35 7.89 -9.62
CA ASP A 11 1.28 7.46 -11.02
C ASP A 11 1.94 6.08 -11.22
N ALA A 12 3.04 5.81 -10.50
CA ALA A 12 3.70 4.51 -10.54
C ALA A 12 2.80 3.39 -9.99
N SER A 13 2.07 3.66 -8.89
CA SER A 13 1.12 2.69 -8.36
C SER A 13 -0.09 2.48 -9.28
N HIS A 14 -0.52 3.50 -10.00
CA HIS A 14 -1.57 3.36 -11.02
C HIS A 14 -1.11 2.46 -12.18
N ARG A 15 0.12 2.62 -12.64
CA ARG A 15 0.69 1.71 -13.66
C ARG A 15 0.83 0.28 -13.16
N ALA A 16 1.23 0.10 -11.91
CA ALA A 16 1.28 -1.21 -11.27
C ALA A 16 -0.10 -1.86 -11.19
N LEU A 17 -1.12 -1.07 -10.87
CA LEU A 17 -2.50 -1.52 -10.80
C LEU A 17 -3.04 -1.95 -12.17
N ASP A 18 -2.79 -1.17 -13.23
CA ASP A 18 -3.18 -1.50 -14.59
C ASP A 18 -2.50 -2.82 -15.06
N TYR A 19 -1.21 -2.96 -14.79
CA TYR A 19 -0.45 -4.19 -15.07
C TYR A 19 -1.01 -5.39 -14.29
N ALA A 20 -1.28 -5.21 -12.98
CA ALA A 20 -1.82 -6.27 -12.14
C ALA A 20 -3.20 -6.74 -12.63
N ARG A 21 -4.05 -5.83 -13.08
CA ARG A 21 -5.35 -6.16 -13.67
C ARG A 21 -5.18 -7.00 -14.94
N GLU A 22 -4.34 -6.56 -15.87
CA GLU A 22 -4.07 -7.29 -17.11
C GLU A 22 -3.51 -8.69 -16.84
N LEU A 23 -2.59 -8.80 -15.89
CA LEU A 23 -2.01 -10.08 -15.49
C LEU A 23 -3.07 -11.00 -14.84
N ALA A 24 -3.90 -10.47 -13.97
CA ALA A 24 -4.98 -11.23 -13.33
C ALA A 24 -6.02 -11.72 -14.34
N GLU A 25 -6.39 -10.89 -15.31
CA GLU A 25 -7.27 -11.26 -16.41
C GLU A 25 -6.68 -12.39 -17.25
N ALA A 26 -5.42 -12.27 -17.65
CA ALA A 26 -4.73 -13.27 -18.46
C ALA A 26 -4.54 -14.60 -17.72
N ALA A 27 -4.38 -14.58 -16.40
CA ALA A 27 -4.15 -15.76 -15.58
C ALA A 27 -5.43 -16.36 -14.98
N ASP A 28 -6.59 -15.75 -15.22
CA ASP A 28 -7.87 -16.08 -14.53
C ASP A 28 -7.69 -16.06 -13.01
N ALA A 29 -7.03 -15.01 -12.52
CA ALA A 29 -6.68 -14.84 -11.12
C ALA A 29 -7.55 -13.77 -10.44
N SER A 30 -7.68 -13.87 -9.11
CA SER A 30 -8.24 -12.77 -8.31
C SER A 30 -7.17 -11.71 -8.01
N LEU A 31 -7.59 -10.48 -7.82
CA LEU A 31 -6.75 -9.34 -7.50
C LEU A 31 -7.18 -8.69 -6.18
N THR A 32 -6.26 -8.54 -5.26
CA THR A 32 -6.49 -7.77 -4.04
C THR A 32 -5.62 -6.52 -4.06
N ILE A 33 -6.26 -5.37 -3.87
CA ILE A 33 -5.61 -4.07 -3.82
C ILE A 33 -5.42 -3.69 -2.35
N VAL A 34 -4.19 -3.34 -1.95
CA VAL A 34 -3.90 -2.94 -0.58
C VAL A 34 -3.23 -1.57 -0.52
N HIS A 35 -3.49 -0.87 0.56
CA HIS A 35 -2.78 0.31 1.00
C HIS A 35 -2.44 0.16 2.47
N SER A 36 -1.26 0.59 2.88
CA SER A 36 -0.84 0.53 4.28
C SER A 36 -0.80 1.91 4.90
N VAL A 37 -1.42 2.05 6.07
CA VAL A 37 -1.35 3.23 6.92
C VAL A 37 -0.35 2.96 8.03
N ASP A 38 0.70 3.77 8.12
CA ASP A 38 1.70 3.65 9.17
C ASP A 38 1.47 4.70 10.26
N PRO A 39 0.83 4.31 11.38
CA PRO A 39 0.56 5.25 12.46
C PRO A 39 1.81 5.72 13.21
N THR A 40 2.95 5.01 13.09
CA THR A 40 4.19 5.38 13.76
C THR A 40 4.84 6.64 13.19
N VAL A 41 4.61 6.93 11.91
CA VAL A 41 5.10 8.16 11.24
C VAL A 41 4.57 9.43 11.94
N TYR A 42 3.40 9.35 12.54
CA TYR A 42 2.79 10.49 13.25
C TYR A 42 3.24 10.58 14.72
N ALA A 43 3.61 9.47 15.33
CA ALA A 43 4.14 9.45 16.69
C ALA A 43 5.57 10.01 16.77
N GLU A 44 6.39 9.76 15.74
CA GLU A 44 7.78 10.25 15.67
C GLU A 44 7.91 11.73 15.36
N SER A 45 6.90 12.35 14.77
CA SER A 45 6.87 13.77 14.45
C SER A 45 6.35 14.65 15.58
N SER A 46 5.95 14.09 16.70
CA SER A 46 5.53 14.85 17.88
C SER A 46 6.73 15.35 18.67
N PRO A 47 6.77 16.65 19.05
CA PRO A 47 7.80 17.14 19.95
C PRO A 47 7.72 16.43 21.31
N GLU A 48 8.86 16.34 22.01
CA GLU A 48 8.95 15.65 23.32
C GLU A 48 7.80 16.03 24.26
N PRO A 49 7.15 15.06 24.93
CA PRO A 49 5.98 15.33 25.73
C PRO A 49 6.33 16.15 26.97
N VAL A 50 5.77 17.34 27.06
CA VAL A 50 5.64 18.07 28.31
C VAL A 50 4.36 17.55 28.97
N SER A 51 4.42 17.20 30.25
CA SER A 51 3.41 16.42 30.96
C SER A 51 1.95 16.90 30.86
N ASP A 52 1.72 18.16 30.54
CA ASP A 52 0.36 18.74 30.41
C ASP A 52 -0.15 18.74 28.95
N LEU A 53 0.71 18.39 27.98
CA LEU A 53 0.39 18.33 26.56
C LEU A 53 0.16 16.90 26.06
N ALA A 54 0.41 15.89 26.89
CA ALA A 54 0.31 14.48 26.50
C ALA A 54 -1.09 14.06 26.02
N GLU A 55 -2.14 14.66 26.59
CA GLU A 55 -3.53 14.39 26.18
C GLU A 55 -3.87 15.08 24.86
N ALA A 56 -3.42 16.33 24.66
CA ALA A 56 -3.55 17.05 23.39
C ALA A 56 -2.75 16.37 22.27
N ASP A 57 -1.56 15.88 22.58
CA ASP A 57 -0.73 15.11 21.62
C ASP A 57 -1.37 13.78 21.24
N ARG A 58 -2.00 13.07 22.18
CA ARG A 58 -2.75 11.83 21.90
C ARG A 58 -3.96 12.08 21.01
N LEU A 59 -4.71 13.17 21.25
CA LEU A 59 -5.83 13.58 20.40
C LEU A 59 -5.35 13.96 19.00
N TYR A 60 -4.24 14.68 18.89
CA TYR A 60 -3.64 15.06 17.62
C TYR A 60 -3.18 13.84 16.81
N VAL A 61 -2.52 12.87 17.43
CA VAL A 61 -2.11 11.60 16.80
C VAL A 61 -3.34 10.81 16.34
N ALA A 62 -4.38 10.71 17.19
CA ALA A 62 -5.62 10.03 16.85
C ALA A 62 -6.33 10.68 15.64
N GLU A 63 -6.42 12.01 15.58
CA GLU A 63 -6.99 12.75 14.44
C GLU A 63 -6.17 12.52 13.15
N ARG A 64 -4.84 12.46 13.25
CA ARG A 64 -3.96 12.19 12.13
C ARG A 64 -4.10 10.76 11.61
N VAL A 65 -4.27 9.79 12.49
CA VAL A 65 -4.54 8.40 12.11
C VAL A 65 -5.87 8.29 11.39
N GLU A 66 -6.94 8.90 11.91
CA GLU A 66 -8.26 8.93 11.26
C GLU A 66 -8.20 9.58 9.86
N GLU A 67 -7.47 10.68 9.71
CA GLU A 67 -7.27 11.33 8.41
C GLU A 67 -6.53 10.41 7.43
N SER A 68 -5.51 9.70 7.91
CA SER A 68 -4.74 8.76 7.10
C SER A 68 -5.56 7.53 6.70
N GLU A 69 -6.41 7.02 7.59
CA GLU A 69 -7.34 5.94 7.28
C GLU A 69 -8.36 6.37 6.22
N ARG A 70 -8.91 7.57 6.34
CA ARG A 70 -9.84 8.13 5.34
C ARG A 70 -9.17 8.30 3.99
N ARG A 71 -7.95 8.84 3.96
CA ARG A 71 -7.16 8.99 2.74
C ARG A 71 -6.83 7.63 2.13
N GLY A 72 -6.47 6.65 2.95
CA GLY A 72 -6.23 5.28 2.53
C GLY A 72 -7.47 4.64 1.91
N ALA A 73 -8.64 4.83 2.52
CA ALA A 73 -9.91 4.37 1.98
C ALA A 73 -10.23 5.01 0.62
N GLU A 74 -9.98 6.31 0.45
CA GLU A 74 -10.15 7.03 -0.82
C GLU A 74 -9.20 6.51 -1.90
N ILE A 75 -7.94 6.21 -1.55
CA ILE A 75 -6.96 5.60 -2.46
C ILE A 75 -7.46 4.23 -2.92
N LEU A 76 -7.95 3.39 -2.01
CA LEU A 76 -8.48 2.07 -2.33
C LEU A 76 -9.74 2.13 -3.18
N ASP A 77 -10.67 3.02 -2.86
CA ASP A 77 -11.90 3.22 -3.65
C ASP A 77 -11.60 3.69 -5.07
N GLY A 78 -10.69 4.65 -5.22
CA GLY A 78 -10.23 5.12 -6.52
C GLY A 78 -9.54 4.03 -7.34
N ALA A 79 -8.70 3.23 -6.69
CA ALA A 79 -8.01 2.11 -7.32
C ALA A 79 -9.00 1.02 -7.76
N ARG A 80 -9.97 0.68 -6.91
CA ARG A 80 -11.02 -0.28 -7.25
C ARG A 80 -11.85 0.18 -8.45
N GLY A 81 -12.24 1.45 -8.48
CA GLY A 81 -12.99 2.04 -9.60
C GLY A 81 -12.24 1.94 -10.93
N ARG A 82 -10.92 2.00 -10.90
CA ARG A 82 -10.05 1.90 -12.08
C ARG A 82 -10.02 0.50 -12.70
N VAL A 83 -10.29 -0.54 -11.93
CA VAL A 83 -10.14 -1.94 -12.36
C VAL A 83 -11.45 -2.72 -12.47
N THR A 84 -12.60 -2.08 -12.20
CA THR A 84 -13.91 -2.76 -12.12
C THR A 84 -14.44 -3.27 -13.47
N ASP A 85 -13.95 -2.77 -14.59
CA ASP A 85 -14.52 -3.04 -15.93
C ASP A 85 -13.98 -4.31 -16.61
N GLY A 86 -13.11 -5.07 -15.96
CA GLY A 86 -12.34 -6.15 -16.60
C GLY A 86 -12.77 -7.59 -16.31
N GLY A 87 -13.85 -7.84 -15.59
CA GLY A 87 -14.28 -9.21 -15.24
C GLY A 87 -13.37 -9.93 -14.22
N VAL A 88 -12.37 -9.26 -13.66
CA VAL A 88 -11.50 -9.77 -12.61
C VAL A 88 -12.21 -9.65 -11.26
N ASP A 89 -12.10 -10.69 -10.44
CA ASP A 89 -12.57 -10.64 -9.05
C ASP A 89 -11.61 -9.75 -8.22
N VAL A 90 -12.10 -8.56 -7.85
CA VAL A 90 -11.30 -7.53 -7.17
C VAL A 90 -11.79 -7.29 -5.75
N SER A 91 -10.87 -7.34 -4.80
CA SER A 91 -11.09 -6.94 -3.40
C SER A 91 -10.10 -5.88 -2.96
N THR A 92 -10.41 -5.18 -1.88
CA THR A 92 -9.54 -4.17 -1.27
C THR A 92 -9.32 -4.45 0.20
N SER A 93 -8.16 -4.09 0.73
CA SER A 93 -7.86 -4.20 2.15
C SER A 93 -6.95 -3.05 2.60
N LEU A 94 -7.35 -2.38 3.67
CA LEU A 94 -6.52 -1.38 4.34
C LEU A 94 -5.63 -2.09 5.37
N LEU A 95 -4.32 -1.93 5.22
CA LEU A 95 -3.34 -2.51 6.13
C LEU A 95 -2.79 -1.44 7.08
N TYR A 96 -2.24 -1.88 8.20
CA TYR A 96 -1.66 -1.00 9.23
C TYR A 96 -0.22 -1.41 9.52
N GLY A 97 0.64 -0.44 9.65
CA GLY A 97 2.05 -0.61 9.96
C GLY A 97 2.98 -0.17 8.84
N ASP A 98 4.26 -0.49 9.00
CA ASP A 98 5.25 -0.25 7.93
C ASP A 98 4.82 -0.97 6.65
N PRO A 99 4.77 -0.28 5.51
CA PRO A 99 4.22 -0.87 4.28
C PRO A 99 4.96 -2.12 3.81
N VAL A 100 6.27 -2.20 3.98
CA VAL A 100 7.06 -3.38 3.58
C VAL A 100 6.67 -4.59 4.44
N VAL A 101 6.58 -4.40 5.74
CA VAL A 101 6.20 -5.47 6.69
C VAL A 101 4.74 -5.86 6.49
N ALA A 102 3.84 -4.88 6.49
CA ALA A 102 2.40 -5.13 6.39
C ALA A 102 2.01 -5.85 5.09
N VAL A 103 2.56 -5.42 3.96
CA VAL A 103 2.27 -6.02 2.64
C VAL A 103 2.89 -7.42 2.53
N SER A 104 4.15 -7.59 2.98
CA SER A 104 4.83 -8.90 2.93
C SER A 104 4.10 -9.94 3.78
N ASP A 105 3.77 -9.58 5.03
CA ASP A 105 3.10 -10.49 5.96
C ASP A 105 1.68 -10.83 5.47
N PHE A 106 0.93 -9.85 4.99
CA PHE A 106 -0.40 -10.06 4.42
C PHE A 106 -0.37 -11.02 3.23
N ALA A 107 0.61 -10.86 2.34
CA ALA A 107 0.77 -11.74 1.18
C ALA A 107 1.07 -13.18 1.59
N GLU A 108 1.94 -13.38 2.56
CA GLU A 108 2.31 -14.72 3.05
C GLU A 108 1.15 -15.38 3.81
N GLU A 109 0.55 -14.67 4.76
CA GLU A 109 -0.53 -15.19 5.61
C GLU A 109 -1.80 -15.55 4.84
N ASN A 110 -2.07 -14.85 3.74
CA ASN A 110 -3.27 -15.07 2.92
C ASN A 110 -3.00 -15.88 1.64
N GLY A 111 -1.80 -16.40 1.45
CA GLY A 111 -1.47 -17.30 0.35
C GLY A 111 -1.51 -16.65 -1.03
N PHE A 112 -1.02 -15.43 -1.15
CA PHE A 112 -0.88 -14.77 -2.45
C PHE A 112 0.27 -15.38 -3.27
N ASP A 113 0.09 -15.45 -4.57
CA ASP A 113 1.07 -16.04 -5.50
C ASP A 113 2.11 -15.01 -5.97
N ALA A 114 1.79 -13.72 -5.93
CA ALA A 114 2.72 -12.64 -6.24
C ALA A 114 2.25 -11.30 -5.66
N ILE A 115 3.24 -10.43 -5.41
CA ILE A 115 3.04 -9.01 -5.08
C ILE A 115 3.43 -8.19 -6.30
N ILE A 116 2.60 -7.21 -6.66
CA ILE A 116 2.87 -6.24 -7.72
C ILE A 116 2.96 -4.85 -7.06
N VAL A 117 3.98 -4.09 -7.41
CA VAL A 117 4.24 -2.77 -6.81
C VAL A 117 4.86 -1.83 -7.84
N GLY A 118 4.56 -0.54 -7.74
CA GLY A 118 5.24 0.49 -8.52
C GLY A 118 6.70 0.66 -8.11
N HIS A 119 7.54 1.10 -9.03
CA HIS A 119 8.99 1.24 -8.77
C HIS A 119 9.32 2.40 -7.81
N HIS A 120 8.44 3.38 -7.65
CA HIS A 120 8.54 4.45 -6.64
C HIS A 120 7.15 4.84 -6.12
N GLY A 121 7.11 5.60 -5.04
CA GLY A 121 5.87 6.12 -4.46
C GLY A 121 5.76 7.64 -4.57
N VAL A 122 4.81 8.22 -3.85
CA VAL A 122 4.53 9.68 -3.82
C VAL A 122 5.70 10.52 -3.29
N SER A 123 6.59 9.93 -2.48
CA SER A 123 7.75 10.60 -1.90
C SER A 123 9.02 10.53 -2.76
N ALA A 124 8.98 9.87 -3.92
CA ALA A 124 10.16 9.73 -4.78
C ALA A 124 10.53 11.07 -5.43
N ARG A 125 11.80 11.43 -5.32
CA ARG A 125 12.35 12.70 -5.84
C ARG A 125 12.75 12.60 -7.30
N THR A 126 12.99 11.41 -7.83
CA THR A 126 13.36 11.17 -9.22
C THR A 126 12.66 9.92 -9.76
N GLU A 127 12.20 9.95 -11.00
CA GLU A 127 11.54 8.81 -11.65
C GLU A 127 12.48 7.60 -11.86
N ALA A 128 13.79 7.82 -11.87
CA ALA A 128 14.78 6.77 -12.09
C ALA A 128 15.11 5.96 -10.83
N ALA A 129 14.81 6.48 -9.63
CA ALA A 129 15.14 5.82 -8.37
C ALA A 129 14.06 4.80 -7.97
N PHE A 130 14.49 3.61 -7.53
CA PHE A 130 13.60 2.69 -6.85
C PHE A 130 13.18 3.28 -5.49
N GLY A 131 11.90 3.28 -5.21
CA GLY A 131 11.37 3.66 -3.92
C GLY A 131 11.73 2.65 -2.82
N SER A 132 11.68 3.11 -1.58
CA SER A 132 12.00 2.29 -0.40
C SER A 132 11.08 1.08 -0.25
N VAL A 133 9.80 1.23 -0.58
CA VAL A 133 8.82 0.13 -0.49
C VAL A 133 9.13 -0.97 -1.51
N ALA A 134 9.38 -0.60 -2.78
CA ALA A 134 9.74 -1.58 -3.81
C ALA A 134 11.01 -2.35 -3.44
N LYS A 135 12.06 -1.67 -3.01
CA LYS A 135 13.31 -2.30 -2.53
C LYS A 135 13.07 -3.21 -1.32
N GLY A 136 12.31 -2.73 -0.36
CA GLY A 136 12.00 -3.47 0.85
C GLY A 136 11.21 -4.74 0.57
N LEU A 137 10.21 -4.68 -0.31
CA LEU A 137 9.42 -5.84 -0.70
C LEU A 137 10.27 -6.90 -1.42
N VAL A 138 11.12 -6.48 -2.36
CA VAL A 138 12.05 -7.41 -3.05
C VAL A 138 12.98 -8.10 -2.06
N SER A 139 13.42 -7.41 -1.01
CA SER A 139 14.33 -7.97 -0.01
C SER A 139 13.63 -8.86 1.02
N ARG A 140 12.39 -8.54 1.39
CA ARG A 140 11.68 -9.18 2.51
C ARG A 140 10.67 -10.23 2.10
N ALA A 141 9.93 -10.01 1.02
CA ALA A 141 8.81 -10.88 0.65
C ALA A 141 9.28 -12.31 0.35
N ARG A 142 8.49 -13.28 0.77
CA ARG A 142 8.70 -14.71 0.49
C ARG A 142 7.91 -15.21 -0.70
N VAL A 143 7.13 -14.32 -1.31
CA VAL A 143 6.43 -14.57 -2.57
C VAL A 143 7.10 -13.75 -3.68
N PRO A 144 6.93 -14.12 -4.95
CA PRO A 144 7.45 -13.32 -6.07
C PRO A 144 6.98 -11.87 -6.01
N VAL A 145 7.87 -10.95 -6.35
CA VAL A 145 7.58 -9.50 -6.39
C VAL A 145 7.86 -9.00 -7.80
N THR A 146 6.84 -8.40 -8.41
CA THR A 146 6.97 -7.71 -9.69
C THR A 146 6.97 -6.21 -9.47
N VAL A 147 8.05 -5.56 -9.87
CA VAL A 147 8.20 -4.10 -9.79
C VAL A 147 7.89 -3.50 -11.15
N VAL A 148 6.86 -2.65 -11.22
CA VAL A 148 6.37 -2.01 -12.45
C VAL A 148 6.92 -0.60 -12.56
N ARG A 149 7.53 -0.28 -13.68
CA ARG A 149 8.05 1.05 -13.99
C ARG A 149 7.01 1.96 -14.59
#